data_cf576d5fbf20bb29f2c6c96a5276c655
#
_entry.id   cf576d5fbf20bb29f2c6c96a5276c655
#
_cell.length_a   1.000
_cell.length_b   1.000
_cell.length_c   1.000
_cell.angle_alpha   90.00
_cell.angle_beta   90.00
_cell.angle_gamma   90.00
#
_symmetry.space_group_name_H-M   'P 1'
#
loop_
_entity.id
_entity.type
_entity.pdbx_description
1 polymer ?
#
loop_
_entity_poly.entity_id
_entity_poly.type
_entity_poly.pdbx_seq_one_letter_code
_entity_poly.pdbx_strand_id
1 'polypeptide(L)'
;MSHINQMSYELTNTSYFIEKMDEIIQWLGKKGLKSQLSRYSKYRGYIEEFYRNGNPNSLTDLEQKFKNLNDAMQECIQIVQVYDAFMDEQSKGFEERLQKVVYGTDFYNSEIKADQPRDFLYELLVASWFKSWGYTIDFNQLTDVVATKEDITVYVECKRIKSIGGLEENFKKAIKS
;
A
#
# COMPACT_ATOMS: atom_id res chain seq x y z
N MET A 1 -2.55 6.73 24.55
CA MET A 1 -3.40 6.31 23.40
C MET A 1 -2.56 6.44 22.16
N SER A 2 -2.40 5.35 21.44
CA SER A 2 -1.38 5.23 20.41
C SER A 2 -1.72 6.03 19.16
N HIS A 3 -0.70 6.53 18.45
CA HIS A 3 -0.81 7.17 17.14
C HIS A 3 -1.69 6.40 16.14
N ILE A 4 -1.77 5.07 16.27
CA ILE A 4 -2.59 4.19 15.43
C ILE A 4 -4.10 4.48 15.59
N ASN A 5 -4.59 4.77 16.81
CA ASN A 5 -6.01 5.08 17.03
C ASN A 5 -6.39 6.47 16.51
N GLN A 6 -5.49 7.43 16.56
CA GLN A 6 -5.72 8.77 16.02
C GLN A 6 -5.76 8.74 14.50
N MET A 7 -4.82 8.03 13.87
CA MET A 7 -4.75 7.86 12.42
C MET A 7 -6.00 7.14 11.86
N SER A 8 -6.54 6.12 12.54
CA SER A 8 -7.76 5.43 12.10
C SER A 8 -9.00 6.33 12.18
N TYR A 9 -9.09 7.24 13.16
CA TYR A 9 -10.19 8.19 13.28
C TYR A 9 -10.13 9.27 12.20
N GLU A 10 -8.95 9.79 11.89
CA GLU A 10 -8.75 10.80 10.85
C GLU A 10 -9.04 10.26 9.46
N LEU A 11 -8.66 9.01 9.16
CA LEU A 11 -8.95 8.35 7.89
C LEU A 11 -10.45 8.04 7.67
N THR A 12 -11.30 8.11 8.70
CA THR A 12 -12.77 7.98 8.55
C THR A 12 -13.45 9.28 8.07
N ASN A 13 -12.74 10.42 8.12
CA ASN A 13 -13.23 11.66 7.54
C ASN A 13 -12.86 11.73 6.06
N THR A 14 -13.87 11.61 5.19
CA THR A 14 -13.69 11.57 3.73
C THR A 14 -12.92 12.78 3.19
N SER A 15 -13.19 13.99 3.69
CA SER A 15 -12.50 15.20 3.23
C SER A 15 -11.00 15.13 3.55
N TYR A 16 -10.65 14.78 4.79
CA TYR A 16 -9.28 14.60 5.23
C TYR A 16 -8.56 13.53 4.40
N PHE A 17 -9.25 12.43 4.15
CA PHE A 17 -8.69 11.32 3.37
C PHE A 17 -8.38 11.73 1.91
N ILE A 18 -9.28 12.48 1.26
CA ILE A 18 -9.07 13.00 -0.09
C ILE A 18 -7.90 13.98 -0.12
N GLU A 19 -7.81 14.91 0.84
CA GLU A 19 -6.69 15.85 0.97
C GLU A 19 -5.36 15.11 1.14
N LYS A 20 -5.33 14.07 1.98
CA LYS A 20 -4.14 13.24 2.18
C LYS A 20 -3.72 12.50 0.91
N MET A 21 -4.69 12.03 0.12
CA MET A 21 -4.40 11.42 -1.17
C MET A 21 -3.87 12.43 -2.19
N ASP A 22 -4.35 13.67 -2.17
CA ASP A 22 -3.81 14.75 -3.00
C ASP A 22 -2.35 15.07 -2.65
N GLU A 23 -1.99 15.11 -1.34
CA GLU A 23 -0.60 15.24 -0.88
C GLU A 23 0.29 14.11 -1.41
N ILE A 24 -0.19 12.86 -1.33
CA ILE A 24 0.54 11.68 -1.80
C ILE A 24 0.75 11.74 -3.32
N ILE A 25 -0.27 12.09 -4.09
CA ILE A 25 -0.16 12.24 -5.54
C ILE A 25 0.88 13.32 -5.91
N GLN A 26 0.92 14.42 -5.18
CA GLN A 26 1.94 15.46 -5.35
C GLN A 26 3.34 14.95 -4.97
N TRP A 27 3.46 14.23 -3.85
CA TRP A 27 4.72 13.62 -3.42
C TRP A 27 5.27 12.63 -4.46
N LEU A 28 4.42 11.75 -5.00
CA LEU A 28 4.80 10.85 -6.09
C LEU A 28 5.30 11.63 -7.32
N GLY A 29 4.65 12.75 -7.64
CA GLY A 29 5.09 13.64 -8.72
C GLY A 29 6.46 14.27 -8.46
N LYS A 30 6.75 14.70 -7.21
CA LYS A 30 8.06 15.21 -6.80
C LYS A 30 9.17 14.15 -6.86
N LYS A 31 8.81 12.87 -6.70
CA LYS A 31 9.68 11.71 -6.91
C LYS A 31 9.90 11.35 -8.39
N GLY A 32 9.38 12.16 -9.34
CA GLY A 32 9.52 11.94 -10.78
C GLY A 32 8.58 10.88 -11.36
N LEU A 33 7.59 10.43 -10.61
CA LEU A 33 6.62 9.44 -11.07
C LEU A 33 5.44 10.13 -11.79
N LYS A 34 4.85 9.46 -12.80
CA LYS A 34 3.66 9.95 -13.51
C LYS A 34 2.41 9.80 -12.63
N SER A 35 2.37 10.53 -11.54
CA SER A 35 1.40 10.37 -10.45
C SER A 35 -0.06 10.56 -10.90
N GLN A 36 -0.32 11.47 -11.84
CA GLN A 36 -1.68 11.72 -12.37
C GLN A 36 -2.25 10.53 -13.17
N LEU A 37 -1.40 9.66 -13.68
CA LEU A 37 -1.78 8.42 -14.38
C LEU A 37 -1.71 7.19 -13.48
N SER A 38 -1.37 7.38 -12.21
CA SER A 38 -1.26 6.29 -11.25
C SER A 38 -2.63 5.74 -10.83
N ARG A 39 -2.63 4.49 -10.36
CA ARG A 39 -3.83 3.91 -9.75
C ARG A 39 -4.32 4.71 -8.54
N TYR A 40 -3.45 5.37 -7.80
CA TYR A 40 -3.81 6.19 -6.65
C TYR A 40 -4.61 7.44 -7.02
N SER A 41 -4.28 8.07 -8.16
CA SER A 41 -5.09 9.17 -8.70
C SER A 41 -6.49 8.70 -9.10
N LYS A 42 -6.59 7.50 -9.69
CA LYS A 42 -7.89 6.89 -10.03
C LYS A 42 -8.68 6.51 -8.79
N TYR A 43 -8.04 5.91 -7.79
CA TYR A 43 -8.69 5.58 -6.51
C TYR A 43 -9.22 6.82 -5.79
N ARG A 44 -8.41 7.86 -5.74
CA ARG A 44 -8.82 9.15 -5.18
C ARG A 44 -10.09 9.69 -5.88
N GLY A 45 -10.10 9.68 -7.21
CA GLY A 45 -11.26 10.09 -8.01
C GLY A 45 -12.48 9.20 -7.78
N TYR A 46 -12.29 7.89 -7.73
CA TYR A 46 -13.35 6.91 -7.48
C TYR A 46 -13.98 7.07 -6.08
N ILE A 47 -13.16 7.27 -5.06
CA ILE A 47 -13.63 7.50 -3.69
C ILE A 47 -14.43 8.81 -3.61
N GLU A 48 -13.93 9.89 -4.22
CA GLU A 48 -14.63 11.17 -4.25
C GLU A 48 -15.99 11.06 -4.96
N GLU A 49 -16.04 10.40 -6.11
CA GLU A 49 -17.26 10.19 -6.87
C GLU A 49 -18.28 9.36 -6.08
N PHE A 50 -17.86 8.29 -5.41
CA PHE A 50 -18.72 7.47 -4.59
C PHE A 50 -19.40 8.26 -3.48
N TYR A 51 -18.66 9.13 -2.80
CA TYR A 51 -19.21 9.94 -1.71
C TYR A 51 -20.09 11.11 -2.19
N ARG A 52 -19.83 11.63 -3.39
CA ARG A 52 -20.65 12.71 -3.95
C ARG A 52 -21.96 12.20 -4.56
N ASN A 53 -21.91 11.08 -5.27
CA ASN A 53 -22.99 10.62 -6.15
C ASN A 53 -23.67 9.33 -5.67
N GLY A 54 -23.41 8.85 -4.46
CA GLY A 54 -23.68 7.56 -3.84
C GLY A 54 -25.02 6.86 -4.04
N ASN A 55 -25.72 7.08 -5.15
CA ASN A 55 -27.00 6.44 -5.46
C ASN A 55 -26.81 5.41 -6.60
N PRO A 56 -26.63 4.12 -6.28
CA PRO A 56 -26.48 3.08 -7.29
C PRO A 56 -27.81 2.78 -7.99
N ASN A 57 -27.77 2.64 -9.31
CA ASN A 57 -28.96 2.41 -10.14
C ASN A 57 -29.51 0.98 -10.06
N SER A 58 -28.75 0.04 -9.46
CA SER A 58 -29.18 -1.36 -9.24
C SER A 58 -28.42 -2.00 -8.07
N LEU A 59 -28.95 -3.11 -7.51
CA LEU A 59 -28.29 -3.88 -6.44
C LEU A 59 -26.97 -4.48 -6.90
N THR A 60 -26.92 -5.02 -8.12
CA THR A 60 -25.69 -5.62 -8.69
C THR A 60 -24.59 -4.57 -8.91
N ASP A 61 -24.97 -3.37 -9.38
CA ASP A 61 -24.08 -2.23 -9.51
C ASP A 61 -23.54 -1.77 -8.14
N LEU A 62 -24.38 -1.86 -7.10
CA LEU A 62 -24.02 -1.54 -5.72
C LEU A 62 -22.93 -2.46 -5.17
N GLU A 63 -23.09 -3.77 -5.32
CA GLU A 63 -22.11 -4.75 -4.82
C GLU A 63 -20.73 -4.54 -5.46
N GLN A 64 -20.67 -4.36 -6.79
CA GLN A 64 -19.41 -4.12 -7.48
C GLN A 64 -18.79 -2.77 -7.09
N LYS A 65 -19.60 -1.73 -6.92
CA LYS A 65 -19.14 -0.42 -6.45
C LYS A 65 -18.59 -0.48 -5.03
N PHE A 66 -19.26 -1.20 -4.12
CA PHE A 66 -18.74 -1.40 -2.76
C PHE A 66 -17.42 -2.19 -2.74
N LYS A 67 -17.32 -3.24 -3.55
CA LYS A 67 -16.08 -4.00 -3.67
C LYS A 67 -14.94 -3.10 -4.15
N ASN A 68 -15.14 -2.37 -5.23
CA ASN A 68 -14.13 -1.46 -5.79
C ASN A 68 -13.75 -0.36 -4.80
N LEU A 69 -14.73 0.19 -4.07
CA LEU A 69 -14.48 1.18 -3.02
C LEU A 69 -13.61 0.60 -1.90
N ASN A 70 -13.96 -0.59 -1.41
CA ASN A 70 -13.20 -1.25 -0.35
C ASN A 70 -11.77 -1.54 -0.79
N ASP A 71 -11.57 -2.06 -2.00
CA ASP A 71 -10.25 -2.35 -2.57
C ASP A 71 -9.42 -1.05 -2.71
N ALA A 72 -10.03 0.03 -3.22
CA ALA A 72 -9.39 1.33 -3.35
C ALA A 72 -9.01 1.92 -1.98
N MET A 73 -9.93 1.88 -1.01
CA MET A 73 -9.69 2.39 0.35
C MET A 73 -8.57 1.64 1.05
N GLN A 74 -8.54 0.31 0.95
CA GLN A 74 -7.47 -0.49 1.56
C GLN A 74 -6.09 -0.13 1.00
N GLU A 75 -5.96 -0.04 -0.32
CA GLU A 75 -4.67 0.34 -0.93
C GLU A 75 -4.28 1.79 -0.65
N CYS A 76 -5.25 2.70 -0.58
CA CYS A 76 -4.99 4.07 -0.19
C CYS A 76 -4.53 4.18 1.28
N ILE A 77 -5.11 3.43 2.20
CA ILE A 77 -4.64 3.37 3.60
C ILE A 77 -3.19 2.86 3.67
N GLN A 78 -2.85 1.84 2.89
CA GLN A 78 -1.50 1.30 2.85
C GLN A 78 -0.48 2.30 2.32
N ILE A 79 -0.79 3.01 1.22
CA ILE A 79 0.13 4.02 0.68
C ILE A 79 0.25 5.24 1.59
N VAL A 80 -0.78 5.60 2.36
CA VAL A 80 -0.70 6.63 3.41
C VAL A 80 0.33 6.23 4.46
N GLN A 81 0.32 4.99 4.95
CA GLN A 81 1.29 4.51 5.94
C GLN A 81 2.72 4.52 5.38
N VAL A 82 2.90 4.14 4.12
CA VAL A 82 4.20 4.23 3.43
C VAL A 82 4.66 5.68 3.31
N TYR A 83 3.77 6.58 2.91
CA TYR A 83 4.06 8.00 2.79
C TYR A 83 4.49 8.59 4.15
N ASP A 84 3.71 8.38 5.20
CA ASP A 84 3.99 8.93 6.53
C ASP A 84 5.32 8.41 7.10
N ALA A 85 5.71 7.18 6.78
CA ALA A 85 6.98 6.60 7.23
C ALA A 85 8.19 7.05 6.38
N PHE A 86 8.00 7.31 5.09
CA PHE A 86 9.08 7.41 4.12
C PHE A 86 9.00 8.63 3.19
N MET A 87 8.23 9.66 3.53
CA MET A 87 8.10 10.85 2.67
C MET A 87 9.44 11.54 2.36
N ASP A 88 10.39 11.48 3.27
CA ASP A 88 11.73 12.07 3.14
C ASP A 88 12.80 11.07 2.66
N GLU A 89 12.43 9.78 2.43
CA GLU A 89 13.35 8.74 2.00
C GLU A 89 13.79 8.96 0.55
N GLN A 90 15.12 8.89 0.29
CA GLN A 90 15.72 9.17 -1.01
C GLN A 90 16.65 8.06 -1.50
N SER A 91 16.70 6.92 -0.78
CA SER A 91 17.54 5.81 -1.23
C SER A 91 17.03 5.23 -2.55
N LYS A 92 17.98 4.85 -3.40
CA LYS A 92 17.67 4.27 -4.71
C LYS A 92 16.79 3.02 -4.59
N GLY A 93 17.05 2.16 -3.62
CA GLY A 93 16.27 0.94 -3.38
C GLY A 93 14.81 1.22 -3.00
N PHE A 94 14.54 2.29 -2.25
CA PHE A 94 13.18 2.74 -1.96
C PHE A 94 12.49 3.27 -3.23
N GLU A 95 13.15 4.12 -3.99
CA GLU A 95 12.57 4.73 -5.20
C GLU A 95 12.23 3.68 -6.26
N GLU A 96 13.10 2.67 -6.45
CA GLU A 96 12.84 1.55 -7.36
C GLU A 96 11.61 0.72 -6.94
N ARG A 97 11.42 0.46 -5.64
CA ARG A 97 10.23 -0.22 -5.12
C ARG A 97 8.97 0.63 -5.28
N LEU A 98 9.05 1.92 -4.91
CA LEU A 98 7.93 2.85 -5.04
C LEU A 98 7.46 2.98 -6.50
N GLN A 99 8.39 3.03 -7.46
CA GLN A 99 8.06 3.04 -8.88
C GLN A 99 7.25 1.81 -9.28
N LYS A 100 7.63 0.61 -8.82
CA LYS A 100 6.89 -0.63 -9.09
C LYS A 100 5.50 -0.62 -8.46
N VAL A 101 5.36 -0.03 -7.26
CA VAL A 101 4.08 0.13 -6.57
C VAL A 101 3.12 1.00 -7.37
N VAL A 102 3.59 2.11 -7.92
CA VAL A 102 2.72 3.14 -8.55
C VAL A 102 2.11 2.67 -9.87
N TYR A 103 2.85 1.87 -10.65
CA TYR A 103 2.44 1.42 -11.97
C TYR A 103 1.82 0.01 -11.95
N GLY A 104 0.64 -0.13 -11.37
CA GLY A 104 -0.12 -1.38 -11.31
C GLY A 104 -1.49 -1.29 -11.97
N THR A 105 -2.17 -2.44 -12.05
CA THR A 105 -3.59 -2.50 -12.43
C THR A 105 -4.46 -1.79 -11.39
N ASP A 106 -5.54 -1.15 -11.83
CA ASP A 106 -6.38 -0.31 -10.98
C ASP A 106 -7.05 -1.12 -9.87
N PHE A 107 -7.72 -2.23 -10.18
CA PHE A 107 -8.38 -3.07 -9.21
C PHE A 107 -7.76 -4.47 -9.16
N TYR A 108 -7.87 -5.10 -7.99
CA TYR A 108 -7.43 -6.47 -7.82
C TYR A 108 -8.21 -7.41 -8.76
N ASN A 109 -7.47 -8.19 -9.52
CA ASN A 109 -8.01 -9.26 -10.34
C ASN A 109 -7.38 -10.59 -9.90
N SER A 110 -8.20 -11.51 -9.40
CA SER A 110 -7.78 -12.83 -8.93
C SER A 110 -7.18 -13.72 -10.03
N GLU A 111 -7.45 -13.41 -11.31
CA GLU A 111 -6.89 -14.11 -12.46
C GLU A 111 -5.42 -13.74 -12.73
N ILE A 112 -4.96 -12.62 -12.21
CA ILE A 112 -3.57 -12.16 -12.34
C ILE A 112 -2.69 -12.97 -11.39
N LYS A 113 -1.89 -13.91 -11.94
CA LYS A 113 -1.00 -14.78 -11.17
C LYS A 113 0.10 -14.01 -10.43
N ALA A 114 0.65 -12.95 -11.02
CA ALA A 114 1.71 -12.13 -10.45
C ALA A 114 1.23 -10.68 -10.35
N ASP A 115 0.98 -10.21 -9.14
CA ASP A 115 0.55 -8.83 -8.86
C ASP A 115 1.70 -8.08 -8.16
N GLN A 116 2.80 -7.93 -8.90
CA GLN A 116 4.02 -7.31 -8.38
C GLN A 116 3.79 -5.95 -7.70
N PRO A 117 2.98 -5.01 -8.23
CA PRO A 117 2.77 -3.72 -7.58
C PRO A 117 2.21 -3.84 -6.15
N ARG A 118 1.30 -4.80 -5.93
CA ARG A 118 0.75 -5.04 -4.59
C ARG A 118 1.68 -5.82 -3.69
N ASP A 119 2.53 -6.67 -4.27
CA ASP A 119 3.57 -7.38 -3.52
C ASP A 119 4.61 -6.36 -3.00
N PHE A 120 5.10 -5.43 -3.85
CA PHE A 120 5.99 -4.34 -3.42
C PHE A 120 5.34 -3.36 -2.44
N LEU A 121 4.04 -3.05 -2.59
CA LEU A 121 3.33 -2.24 -1.61
C LEU A 121 3.32 -2.92 -0.24
N TYR A 122 3.12 -4.23 -0.20
CA TYR A 122 3.14 -5.00 1.04
C TYR A 122 4.54 -5.01 1.69
N GLU A 123 5.62 -5.13 0.91
CA GLU A 123 7.00 -4.99 1.42
C GLU A 123 7.23 -3.61 2.06
N LEU A 124 6.83 -2.54 1.37
CA LEU A 124 6.95 -1.17 1.89
C LEU A 124 6.07 -0.94 3.14
N LEU A 125 4.89 -1.55 3.19
CA LEU A 125 4.01 -1.52 4.34
C LEU A 125 4.65 -2.20 5.56
N VAL A 126 5.22 -3.38 5.39
CA VAL A 126 5.96 -4.09 6.45
C VAL A 126 7.16 -3.24 6.91
N ALA A 127 7.91 -2.65 5.99
CA ALA A 127 9.00 -1.73 6.30
C ALA A 127 8.51 -0.53 7.13
N SER A 128 7.33 0.03 6.81
CA SER A 128 6.75 1.16 7.55
C SER A 128 6.41 0.79 9.00
N TRP A 129 5.99 -0.44 9.26
CA TRP A 129 5.76 -0.92 10.63
C TRP A 129 7.05 -0.99 11.43
N PHE A 130 8.12 -1.58 10.86
CA PHE A 130 9.43 -1.57 11.52
C PHE A 130 9.93 -0.14 11.78
N LYS A 131 9.77 0.76 10.81
CA LYS A 131 10.11 2.17 10.98
C LYS A 131 9.36 2.81 12.15
N SER A 132 8.06 2.54 12.29
CA SER A 132 7.24 3.05 13.38
C SER A 132 7.64 2.50 14.76
N TRP A 133 8.28 1.33 14.81
CA TRP A 133 8.86 0.75 16.03
C TRP A 133 10.30 1.22 16.30
N GLY A 134 10.78 2.17 15.52
CA GLY A 134 12.08 2.79 15.71
C GLY A 134 13.25 2.02 15.10
N TYR A 135 13.00 1.15 14.13
CA TYR A 135 14.04 0.53 13.33
C TYR A 135 14.48 1.44 12.18
N THR A 136 15.74 1.36 11.80
CA THR A 136 16.27 1.89 10.54
C THR A 136 16.09 0.85 9.45
N ILE A 137 15.60 1.27 8.28
CA ILE A 137 15.33 0.36 7.15
C ILE A 137 16.43 0.54 6.10
N ASP A 138 17.00 -0.57 5.63
CA ASP A 138 17.95 -0.58 4.51
C ASP A 138 17.24 -1.16 3.26
N PHE A 139 16.92 -0.29 2.31
CA PHE A 139 16.29 -0.66 1.04
C PHE A 139 17.26 -1.14 -0.04
N ASN A 140 18.58 -1.11 0.21
CA ASN A 140 19.57 -1.48 -0.80
C ASN A 140 19.97 -2.96 -0.74
N GLN A 141 19.36 -3.72 0.18
CA GLN A 141 19.57 -5.15 0.33
C GLN A 141 18.70 -5.97 -0.63
N LEU A 142 19.09 -7.23 -0.84
CA LEU A 142 18.35 -8.16 -1.70
C LEU A 142 17.09 -8.72 -1.03
N THR A 143 17.07 -8.77 0.30
CA THR A 143 15.90 -9.19 1.10
C THR A 143 14.81 -8.14 1.03
N ASP A 144 13.55 -8.55 1.07
CA ASP A 144 12.40 -7.66 0.92
C ASP A 144 12.41 -6.52 1.94
N VAL A 145 12.68 -6.82 3.22
CA VAL A 145 12.87 -5.81 4.28
C VAL A 145 14.05 -6.18 5.17
N VAL A 146 14.98 -5.23 5.34
CA VAL A 146 16.05 -5.31 6.34
C VAL A 146 15.90 -4.16 7.31
N ALA A 147 15.69 -4.48 8.58
CA ALA A 147 15.41 -3.53 9.65
C ALA A 147 16.42 -3.69 10.79
N THR A 148 17.10 -2.60 11.17
CA THR A 148 18.12 -2.61 12.23
C THR A 148 17.73 -1.67 13.35
N LYS A 149 17.85 -2.14 14.58
CA LYS A 149 17.69 -1.34 15.80
C LYS A 149 18.73 -1.79 16.81
N GLU A 150 19.56 -0.85 17.28
CA GLU A 150 20.71 -1.16 18.13
C GLU A 150 21.59 -2.25 17.48
N ASP A 151 21.83 -3.35 18.18
CA ASP A 151 22.64 -4.47 17.69
C ASP A 151 21.80 -5.58 17.01
N ILE A 152 20.49 -5.36 16.83
CA ILE A 152 19.56 -6.35 16.26
C ILE A 152 19.27 -5.98 14.81
N THR A 153 19.56 -6.90 13.89
CA THR A 153 19.15 -6.81 12.49
C THR A 153 18.16 -7.92 12.18
N VAL A 154 17.01 -7.55 11.64
CA VAL A 154 15.93 -8.46 11.23
C VAL A 154 15.84 -8.46 9.72
N TYR A 155 15.87 -9.66 9.15
CA TYR A 155 15.68 -9.91 7.71
C TYR A 155 14.29 -10.51 7.51
N VAL A 156 13.47 -9.87 6.67
CA VAL A 156 12.08 -10.29 6.45
C VAL A 156 11.84 -10.58 4.97
N GLU A 157 11.38 -11.78 4.69
CA GLU A 157 10.82 -12.19 3.40
C GLU A 157 9.31 -12.02 3.44
N CYS A 158 8.76 -11.24 2.53
CA CYS A 158 7.34 -10.92 2.47
C CYS A 158 6.63 -11.84 1.47
N LYS A 159 5.57 -12.49 1.91
CA LYS A 159 4.73 -13.31 1.01
C LYS A 159 3.26 -12.93 1.19
N ARG A 160 2.69 -12.34 0.16
CA ARG A 160 1.25 -12.05 0.13
C ARG A 160 0.48 -13.30 -0.29
N ILE A 161 -0.34 -13.81 0.62
CA ILE A 161 -1.12 -15.02 0.40
C ILE A 161 -2.41 -14.64 -0.34
N LYS A 162 -2.61 -15.20 -1.53
CA LYS A 162 -3.77 -14.93 -2.39
C LYS A 162 -4.92 -15.91 -2.18
N SER A 163 -4.66 -17.07 -1.57
CA SER A 163 -5.66 -18.11 -1.28
C SER A 163 -5.21 -19.00 -0.13
N ILE A 164 -6.16 -19.64 0.53
CA ILE A 164 -5.88 -20.60 1.61
C ILE A 164 -4.99 -21.76 1.12
N GLY A 165 -5.19 -22.25 -0.11
CA GLY A 165 -4.33 -23.30 -0.69
C GLY A 165 -2.87 -22.87 -0.89
N GLY A 166 -2.62 -21.57 -1.17
CA GLY A 166 -1.27 -21.02 -1.28
C GLY A 166 -0.54 -20.89 0.08
N LEU A 167 -1.28 -20.86 1.20
CA LEU A 167 -0.70 -20.77 2.54
C LEU A 167 0.17 -22.00 2.85
N GLU A 168 -0.35 -23.18 2.64
CA GLU A 168 0.34 -24.44 2.94
C GLU A 168 1.62 -24.62 2.10
N GLU A 169 1.57 -24.27 0.81
CA GLU A 169 2.73 -24.35 -0.08
C GLU A 169 3.83 -23.36 0.34
N ASN A 170 3.46 -22.12 0.66
CA ASN A 170 4.43 -21.11 1.10
C ASN A 170 5.04 -21.46 2.45
N PHE A 171 4.26 -22.00 3.38
CA PHE A 171 4.76 -22.47 4.67
C PHE A 171 5.75 -23.63 4.51
N LYS A 172 5.46 -24.62 3.65
CA LYS A 172 6.38 -25.71 3.34
C LYS A 172 7.70 -25.25 2.70
N LYS A 173 7.67 -24.18 1.90
CA LYS A 173 8.88 -23.56 1.32
C LYS A 173 9.70 -22.83 2.37
N ALA A 174 9.06 -22.07 3.25
CA ALA A 174 9.74 -21.31 4.31
C ALA A 174 10.46 -22.21 5.33
N ILE A 175 9.95 -23.43 5.60
CA ILE A 175 10.61 -24.39 6.52
C ILE A 175 11.84 -25.05 5.85
N LYS A 176 11.95 -25.04 4.53
CA LYS A 176 13.03 -25.70 3.78
C LYS A 176 14.19 -24.75 3.42
N SER A 177 14.00 -23.46 3.61
CA SER A 177 15.01 -22.42 3.41
C SER A 177 15.80 -22.18 4.71
#